data_4f31b5e2d25f7444bd5e19c6bbd4d298
#
_entry.id   4f31b5e2d25f7444bd5e19c6bbd4d298
#
_cell.length_a   1.000
_cell.length_b   1.000
_cell.length_c   1.000
_cell.angle_alpha   90.00
_cell.angle_beta   90.00
_cell.angle_gamma   90.00
#
_symmetry.space_group_name_H-M   'P 1'
#
loop_
_entity.id
_entity.type
_entity.pdbx_description
1 polymer ?
#
loop_
_entity_poly.entity_id
_entity_poly.type
_entity_poly.pdbx_seq_one_letter_code
_entity_poly.pdbx_strand_id
1 'polypeptide(L)'
;MSRFREIFEGNKSAYGQLVLSGTSSDKGKAEGRAFIKKQEVTDELFTNHLEGAVNPNTNQPYPALGIIPINEQNECKWGCIDVDEYNFKHKEVVELIKEKG
;
A
#
# COMPACT_ATOMS: atom_id res chain seq x y z
N MET A 1 -15.05 -6.76 -1.47
CA MET A 1 -14.09 -5.75 -1.95
C MET A 1 -14.40 -4.34 -1.47
N SER A 2 -15.66 -3.94 -1.52
CA SER A 2 -16.06 -2.60 -1.12
C SER A 2 -15.67 -2.22 0.32
N ARG A 3 -15.77 -3.16 1.26
CA ARG A 3 -15.40 -2.88 2.65
C ARG A 3 -13.90 -2.67 2.83
N PHE A 4 -13.07 -3.46 2.16
CA PHE A 4 -11.62 -3.27 2.20
C PHE A 4 -11.25 -1.90 1.66
N ARG A 5 -11.80 -1.54 0.51
CA ARG A 5 -11.57 -0.24 -0.09
C ARG A 5 -12.05 0.89 0.80
N GLU A 6 -13.22 0.74 1.40
CA GLU A 6 -13.80 1.74 2.30
C GLU A 6 -12.89 2.04 3.50
N ILE A 7 -12.28 1.00 4.08
CA ILE A 7 -11.39 1.16 5.22
C ILE A 7 -10.08 1.84 4.83
N PHE A 8 -9.48 1.43 3.71
CA PHE A 8 -8.15 1.87 3.32
C PHE A 8 -8.13 2.96 2.25
N GLU A 9 -9.28 3.40 1.80
CA GLU A 9 -9.35 4.43 0.77
C GLU A 9 -8.72 5.73 1.25
N GLY A 10 -7.87 6.30 0.41
CA GLY A 10 -7.26 7.60 0.64
C GLY A 10 -7.59 8.55 -0.49
N ASN A 11 -6.56 9.00 -1.20
CA ASN A 11 -6.74 9.85 -2.37
C ASN A 11 -7.46 9.08 -3.48
N LYS A 12 -8.45 9.68 -4.10
CA LYS A 12 -9.23 9.06 -5.18
C LYS A 12 -8.68 9.34 -6.57
N SER A 13 -7.80 10.32 -6.68
CA SER A 13 -7.28 10.81 -7.96
C SER A 13 -5.83 10.44 -8.20
N ALA A 14 -5.20 9.75 -7.26
CA ALA A 14 -3.82 9.32 -7.39
C ALA A 14 -3.55 8.09 -6.54
N TYR A 15 -2.61 7.27 -6.96
CA TYR A 15 -2.19 6.08 -6.23
C TYR A 15 -0.75 5.74 -6.56
N GLY A 16 -0.15 4.91 -5.72
CA GLY A 16 1.18 4.39 -5.97
C GLY A 16 1.14 3.04 -6.66
N GLN A 17 2.15 2.75 -7.42
CA GLN A 17 2.37 1.43 -8.01
C GLN A 17 3.78 0.96 -7.70
N LEU A 18 3.91 -0.31 -7.36
CA LEU A 18 5.20 -0.96 -7.20
C LEU A 18 5.35 -2.02 -8.28
N VAL A 19 6.37 -1.86 -9.12
CA VAL A 19 6.70 -2.82 -10.17
C VAL A 19 7.96 -3.55 -9.76
N LEU A 20 7.88 -4.87 -9.67
CA LEU A 20 9.05 -5.70 -9.36
C LEU A 20 9.86 -5.92 -10.62
N SER A 21 11.16 -5.59 -10.57
CA SER A 21 12.06 -5.66 -11.71
C SER A 21 13.03 -6.84 -11.67
N GLY A 22 12.86 -7.72 -10.70
CA GLY A 22 13.71 -8.91 -10.54
C GLY A 22 14.16 -9.10 -9.12
N THR A 23 15.14 -10.00 -8.91
CA THR A 23 15.70 -10.24 -7.59
C THR A 23 17.08 -9.64 -7.48
N SER A 24 17.38 -9.04 -6.32
CA SER A 24 18.70 -8.59 -6.00
C SER A 24 19.63 -9.79 -5.85
N SER A 25 20.75 -9.79 -6.55
CA SER A 25 21.72 -10.89 -6.53
C SER A 25 22.34 -11.13 -5.16
N ASP A 26 22.43 -10.09 -4.33
CA ASP A 26 23.19 -10.16 -3.08
C ASP A 26 22.38 -10.68 -1.90
N LYS A 27 21.07 -10.57 -1.92
CA LYS A 27 20.23 -10.91 -0.76
C LYS A 27 18.97 -11.69 -1.09
N GLY A 28 18.75 -12.05 -2.34
CA GLY A 28 17.54 -12.74 -2.78
C GLY A 28 16.27 -11.93 -2.63
N LYS A 29 16.39 -10.62 -2.41
CA LYS A 29 15.22 -9.72 -2.31
C LYS A 29 14.81 -9.27 -3.70
N ALA A 30 13.49 -9.19 -3.91
CA ALA A 30 12.97 -8.61 -5.13
C ALA A 30 13.27 -7.11 -5.16
N GLU A 31 13.78 -6.64 -6.29
CA GLU A 31 13.94 -5.22 -6.52
C GLU A 31 12.65 -4.67 -7.11
N GLY A 32 12.26 -3.48 -6.67
CA GLY A 32 11.06 -2.85 -7.13
C GLY A 32 11.27 -1.37 -7.41
N ARG A 33 10.45 -0.82 -8.29
CA ARG A 33 10.39 0.60 -8.56
C ARG A 33 9.01 1.10 -8.19
N ALA A 34 8.96 2.18 -7.41
CA ALA A 34 7.71 2.80 -7.00
C ALA A 34 7.43 4.02 -7.87
N PHE A 35 6.19 4.13 -8.31
CA PHE A 35 5.71 5.25 -9.12
C PHE A 35 4.42 5.79 -8.53
N ILE A 36 4.16 7.07 -8.78
CA ILE A 36 2.87 7.66 -8.47
C ILE A 36 2.13 7.88 -9.79
N LYS A 37 0.90 7.38 -9.87
CA LYS A 37 0.03 7.60 -11.00
C LYS A 37 -1.09 8.56 -10.63
N LYS A 38 -1.25 9.61 -11.40
CA LYS A 38 -2.33 10.58 -11.21
C LYS A 38 -3.52 10.17 -12.05
N GLN A 39 -4.18 9.11 -11.62
CA GLN A 39 -5.35 8.55 -12.28
C GLN A 39 -6.38 8.18 -11.22
N GLU A 40 -7.62 8.04 -11.63
CA GLU A 40 -8.69 7.64 -10.74
C GLU A 40 -8.43 6.26 -10.13
N VAL A 41 -8.64 6.15 -8.82
CA VAL A 41 -8.54 4.89 -8.10
C VAL A 41 -9.84 4.11 -8.29
N THR A 42 -9.75 2.90 -8.84
CA THR A 42 -10.91 2.07 -9.16
C THR A 42 -10.95 0.80 -8.32
N ASP A 43 -12.12 0.16 -8.26
CA ASP A 43 -12.27 -1.14 -7.58
C ASP A 43 -11.41 -2.21 -8.24
N GLU A 44 -11.23 -2.13 -9.55
CA GLU A 44 -10.41 -3.08 -10.30
C GLU A 44 -8.95 -3.08 -9.81
N LEU A 45 -8.41 -1.91 -9.47
CA LEU A 45 -7.05 -1.81 -8.91
C LEU A 45 -6.93 -2.58 -7.61
N PHE A 46 -7.91 -2.43 -6.71
CA PHE A 46 -7.93 -3.18 -5.45
C PHE A 46 -8.06 -4.68 -5.67
N THR A 47 -8.94 -5.07 -6.55
CA THR A 47 -9.18 -6.49 -6.86
C THR A 47 -7.92 -7.13 -7.43
N ASN A 48 -7.29 -6.50 -8.41
CA ASN A 48 -6.07 -7.02 -9.00
C ASN A 48 -4.93 -7.15 -7.99
N HIS A 49 -4.81 -6.18 -7.10
CA HIS A 49 -3.79 -6.23 -6.06
C HIS A 49 -4.01 -7.38 -5.09
N LEU A 50 -5.24 -7.54 -4.58
CA LEU A 50 -5.54 -8.55 -3.58
C LEU A 50 -5.51 -9.97 -4.15
N GLU A 51 -5.89 -10.14 -5.40
CA GLU A 51 -5.90 -11.45 -6.05
C GLU A 51 -4.57 -11.84 -6.67
N GLY A 52 -3.63 -10.91 -6.74
CA GLY A 52 -2.37 -11.15 -7.43
C GLY A 52 -2.58 -11.43 -8.91
N ALA A 53 -3.53 -10.74 -9.52
CA ALA A 53 -3.93 -11.02 -10.88
C ALA A 53 -2.81 -10.78 -11.89
N VAL A 54 -2.83 -11.52 -12.98
CA VAL A 54 -1.85 -11.42 -14.06
C VAL A 54 -2.48 -10.72 -15.26
N ASN A 55 -1.75 -9.78 -15.84
CA ASN A 55 -2.19 -9.08 -17.03
C ASN A 55 -2.13 -10.06 -18.24
N PRO A 56 -3.24 -10.35 -18.91
CA PRO A 56 -3.26 -11.30 -20.02
C PRO A 56 -2.44 -10.84 -21.23
N ASN A 57 -2.23 -9.53 -21.38
CA ASN A 57 -1.47 -9.00 -22.51
C ASN A 57 0.03 -9.17 -22.35
N THR A 58 0.55 -9.13 -21.13
CA THR A 58 1.98 -9.20 -20.84
C THR A 58 2.40 -10.46 -20.13
N ASN A 59 1.42 -11.24 -19.63
CA ASN A 59 1.64 -12.42 -18.80
C ASN A 59 2.46 -12.14 -17.54
N GLN A 60 2.43 -10.89 -17.08
CA GLN A 60 3.11 -10.46 -15.86
C GLN A 60 2.09 -10.04 -14.82
N PRO A 61 2.40 -10.15 -13.53
CA PRO A 61 1.50 -9.65 -12.49
C PRO A 61 1.24 -8.16 -12.66
N TYR A 62 0.01 -7.75 -12.31
CA TYR A 62 -0.26 -6.31 -12.22
C TYR A 62 0.60 -5.70 -11.12
N PRO A 63 1.00 -4.43 -11.28
CA PRO A 63 1.78 -3.75 -10.24
C PRO A 63 1.05 -3.73 -8.91
N ALA A 64 1.79 -3.82 -7.81
CA ALA A 64 1.21 -3.68 -6.49
C ALA A 64 0.68 -2.27 -6.30
N LEU A 65 -0.47 -2.19 -5.62
CA LEU A 65 -1.15 -0.93 -5.36
C LEU A 65 -0.64 -0.29 -4.07
N GLY A 66 -0.28 0.98 -4.13
CA GLY A 66 0.00 1.79 -2.95
C GLY A 66 -1.08 2.83 -2.78
N ILE A 67 -1.61 2.94 -1.58
CA ILE A 67 -2.62 3.94 -1.27
C ILE A 67 -1.92 5.21 -0.80
N ILE A 68 -2.36 6.36 -1.29
CA ILE A 68 -1.94 7.65 -0.76
C ILE A 68 -2.96 8.02 0.32
N PRO A 69 -2.59 7.95 1.61
CA PRO A 69 -3.57 8.08 2.69
C PRO A 69 -4.26 9.43 2.76
N ILE A 70 -3.57 10.48 2.39
CA ILE A 70 -4.12 11.84 2.43
C ILE A 70 -5.04 12.08 1.22
N ASN A 71 -6.26 12.51 1.49
CA ASN A 71 -7.22 12.81 0.44
C ASN A 71 -7.09 14.25 -0.07
N GLU A 72 -7.98 14.63 -0.96
CA GLU A 72 -7.97 15.95 -1.60
C GLU A 72 -8.28 17.09 -0.63
N GLN A 73 -8.88 16.78 0.52
CA GLN A 73 -9.20 17.73 1.57
C GLN A 73 -8.13 17.76 2.67
N ASN A 74 -6.97 17.14 2.45
CA ASN A 74 -5.90 17.01 3.44
C ASN A 74 -6.31 16.24 4.70
N GLU A 75 -7.17 15.25 4.54
CA GLU A 75 -7.63 14.41 5.64
C GLU A 75 -7.23 12.96 5.40
N CYS A 76 -7.02 12.21 6.48
CA CYS A 76 -6.71 10.78 6.43
C CYS A 76 -7.71 9.99 7.26
N LYS A 77 -8.15 8.85 6.73
CA LYS A 77 -9.00 7.91 7.47
C LYS A 77 -8.18 7.05 8.42
N TRP A 78 -6.93 6.84 8.10
CA TRP A 78 -6.06 5.94 8.87
C TRP A 78 -4.63 6.44 8.82
N GLY A 79 -3.84 5.95 9.75
CA GLY A 79 -2.42 6.24 9.79
C GLY A 79 -1.65 4.98 10.14
N CYS A 80 -0.34 5.04 9.97
CA CYS A 80 0.54 3.93 10.27
C CYS A 80 1.77 4.44 11.02
N ILE A 81 2.15 3.71 12.06
CA ILE A 81 3.40 3.98 12.78
C ILE A 81 4.33 2.81 12.49
N ASP A 82 5.46 3.13 11.86
CA ASP A 82 6.45 2.14 11.49
C ASP A 82 7.59 2.18 12.50
N VAL A 83 7.93 1.01 13.06
CA VAL A 83 8.99 0.90 14.05
C VAL A 83 10.00 -0.14 13.59
N ASP A 84 11.22 0.31 13.33
CA ASP A 84 12.29 -0.54 12.80
C ASP A 84 13.19 -1.15 13.88
N GLU A 85 12.76 -1.11 15.15
CA GLU A 85 13.51 -1.74 16.22
C GLU A 85 12.97 -3.13 16.55
N TYR A 86 13.86 -4.09 16.69
CA TYR A 86 13.48 -5.48 16.97
C TYR A 86 13.18 -5.76 18.44
N ASN A 87 13.64 -4.89 19.35
CA ASN A 87 13.56 -5.10 20.79
C ASN A 87 12.59 -4.17 21.52
N PHE A 88 11.58 -3.66 20.83
CA PHE A 88 10.62 -2.80 21.49
C PHE A 88 9.36 -3.56 21.93
N LYS A 89 8.67 -3.04 22.93
CA LYS A 89 7.49 -3.67 23.49
C LYS A 89 6.23 -3.16 22.79
N HIS A 90 5.70 -3.95 21.87
CA HIS A 90 4.55 -3.57 21.06
C HIS A 90 3.33 -3.17 21.88
N LYS A 91 3.03 -3.90 22.96
CA LYS A 91 1.86 -3.61 23.80
C LYS A 91 1.94 -2.24 24.45
N GLU A 92 3.12 -1.87 24.95
CA GLU A 92 3.32 -0.56 25.56
C GLU A 92 3.14 0.57 24.57
N VAL A 93 3.64 0.39 23.35
CA VAL A 93 3.50 1.38 22.28
C VAL A 93 2.03 1.55 21.88
N VAL A 94 1.30 0.45 21.73
CA VAL A 94 -0.13 0.48 21.41
C VAL A 94 -0.93 1.21 22.49
N GLU A 95 -0.62 0.98 23.75
CA GLU A 95 -1.30 1.64 24.84
C GLU A 95 -1.01 3.13 24.89
N LEU A 96 0.24 3.53 24.61
CA LEU A 96 0.60 4.95 24.51
C LEU A 96 -0.18 5.64 23.39
N ILE A 97 -0.33 4.99 22.27
CA ILE A 97 -1.10 5.52 21.13
C ILE A 97 -2.57 5.69 21.52
N LYS A 98 -3.14 4.73 22.22
CA LYS A 98 -4.53 4.80 22.69
C LYS A 98 -4.74 5.94 23.69
N GLU A 99 -3.78 6.17 24.59
CA GLU A 99 -3.85 7.26 25.56
C GLU A 99 -3.79 8.64 24.90
N LYS A 100 -3.03 8.77 23.83
CA LYS A 100 -2.87 10.03 23.11
C LYS A 100 -4.03 10.35 22.19
N GLY A 101 -4.92 9.43 22.00
CA GLY A 101 -6.10 9.63 21.19
C GLY A 101 -6.04 9.05 19.85
#